data_9e796b703cadff8db9426e9f4d07bc21
#
_entry.id   9e796b703cadff8db9426e9f4d07bc21
#
_cell.length_a   1.000
_cell.length_b   1.000
_cell.length_c   1.000
_cell.angle_alpha   90.00
_cell.angle_beta   90.00
_cell.angle_gamma   90.00
#
_symmetry.space_group_name_H-M   'P 1'
#
loop_
_entity.id
_entity.type
_entity.pdbx_description
1 polymer ?
#
loop_
_entity_poly.entity_id
_entity_poly.type
_entity_poly.pdbx_seq_one_letter_code
_entity_poly.pdbx_strand_id
1 'polypeptide(L)'
;MALSVNTNITSLGVQKNLNKASDALSTSMSRLSSGLKINSAKDDAAGMQIANRLTSQVKGLTVAVANANNGVSIAQTAEGAMQESTNILQRMRELALQSANGSNSDDDRTSLQQEFTALTGELTRISQTTNFGGRKLLDGSFDNVGFQIGANANETISFGMTDISATGLKGSFGEAKAAGAATDLAASVVGSSSLPFAAQGAAAYTTATANNTLKLNDTTIDLATGTTAGQAVALINEKTSSTGVTASLSAANELVLQSDSAFTATSNSAEAGFGTATAAARTLVGDTDISVNGTLVNLTNGMDLAAVAGAIEAEKATTGVGASVANGRLLLTSEDGKAIKLDNGGTANGPGALAKIGLQAGTSQAKLTADTSVVLNGVEVKFKKGDTADAIVSSINSASTGVTASKNADNTLALFSNKTFTVANGSAGTGLAQLGLTAATSTAVTVETTVSNLSIQDAASSQRSVQALNDAIQQIDSQRSQLGAVQNRFTSTVANLQSISENSTAARSRVQDADFASETAELTKQQTLQQASTAILSQANQLPSSVLKLLQ
;
A
#
# COMPACT_ATOMS: atom_id res chain seq x y z
N MET A 1 112.26 -0.46 21.07
CA MET A 1 111.44 -1.62 20.74
C MET A 1 112.39 -2.65 20.17
N ALA A 2 112.50 -3.84 20.76
CA ALA A 2 113.35 -4.92 20.24
C ALA A 2 112.80 -5.36 18.85
N LEU A 3 113.58 -5.19 17.84
CA LEU A 3 113.36 -5.62 16.44
C LEU A 3 113.52 -7.17 16.37
N SER A 4 112.35 -7.87 16.47
CA SER A 4 112.31 -9.36 16.29
C SER A 4 112.20 -9.65 14.79
N VAL A 5 113.15 -10.36 14.21
CA VAL A 5 113.19 -10.68 12.79
C VAL A 5 112.23 -11.80 12.41
N ASN A 6 111.89 -12.70 13.38
CA ASN A 6 110.93 -13.77 13.16
C ASN A 6 109.45 -13.44 13.42
N THR A 7 109.14 -12.35 14.11
CA THR A 7 107.76 -11.99 14.42
C THR A 7 107.60 -10.45 14.25
N ASN A 8 107.07 -10.04 13.12
CA ASN A 8 106.81 -8.60 12.86
C ASN A 8 105.47 -8.18 13.51
N ILE A 9 105.54 -7.68 14.76
CA ILE A 9 104.38 -7.23 15.55
C ILE A 9 103.70 -6.01 14.90
N THR A 10 104.46 -5.18 14.23
CA THR A 10 103.93 -4.02 13.53
C THR A 10 103.10 -4.45 12.32
N SER A 11 103.60 -5.43 11.51
CA SER A 11 102.83 -5.99 10.42
C SER A 11 101.56 -6.66 10.85
N LEU A 12 101.61 -7.47 11.95
CA LEU A 12 100.42 -8.09 12.52
C LEU A 12 99.40 -7.05 13.06
N GLY A 13 99.89 -5.96 13.68
CA GLY A 13 99.04 -4.89 14.14
C GLY A 13 98.32 -4.15 12.98
N VAL A 14 99.07 -3.91 11.89
CA VAL A 14 98.51 -3.26 10.66
C VAL A 14 97.56 -4.21 9.96
N GLN A 15 97.85 -5.52 9.90
CA GLN A 15 96.95 -6.52 9.30
C GLN A 15 95.63 -6.65 10.09
N LYS A 16 95.73 -6.57 11.42
CA LYS A 16 94.51 -6.52 12.26
C LYS A 16 93.67 -5.26 12.00
N ASN A 17 94.32 -4.09 11.79
CA ASN A 17 93.63 -2.86 11.45
C ASN A 17 93.07 -2.90 10.01
N LEU A 18 93.77 -3.52 9.06
CA LEU A 18 93.31 -3.75 7.70
C LEU A 18 92.05 -4.65 7.69
N ASN A 19 92.09 -5.76 8.40
CA ASN A 19 90.93 -6.65 8.54
C ASN A 19 89.73 -5.89 9.15
N LYS A 20 89.95 -5.13 10.22
CA LYS A 20 88.88 -4.30 10.83
C LYS A 20 88.31 -3.25 9.81
N ALA A 21 89.16 -2.58 9.04
CA ALA A 21 88.72 -1.63 8.07
C ALA A 21 87.93 -2.32 6.91
N SER A 22 88.37 -3.49 6.47
CA SER A 22 87.68 -4.31 5.46
C SER A 22 86.30 -4.80 5.94
N ASP A 23 86.22 -5.27 7.19
CA ASP A 23 84.96 -5.70 7.81
C ASP A 23 83.96 -4.54 7.96
N ALA A 24 84.48 -3.36 8.40
CA ALA A 24 83.68 -2.12 8.52
C ALA A 24 83.20 -1.64 7.13
N LEU A 25 84.11 -1.70 6.14
CA LEU A 25 83.76 -1.36 4.76
C LEU A 25 82.64 -2.25 4.21
N SER A 26 82.78 -3.56 4.40
CA SER A 26 81.74 -4.54 4.02
C SER A 26 80.41 -4.27 4.68
N THR A 27 80.43 -3.91 5.98
CA THR A 27 79.23 -3.55 6.73
C THR A 27 78.59 -2.27 6.17
N SER A 28 79.38 -1.22 5.93
CA SER A 28 78.86 0.03 5.35
C SER A 28 78.33 -0.16 3.93
N MET A 29 78.99 -0.97 3.10
CA MET A 29 78.49 -1.37 1.76
C MET A 29 77.14 -2.10 1.86
N SER A 30 77.01 -3.06 2.79
CA SER A 30 75.78 -3.78 3.01
C SER A 30 74.64 -2.85 3.47
N ARG A 31 74.93 -1.94 4.39
CA ARG A 31 73.93 -0.93 4.87
C ARG A 31 73.51 0.03 3.78
N LEU A 32 74.49 0.51 2.98
CA LEU A 32 74.21 1.43 1.87
C LEU A 32 73.42 0.74 0.77
N SER A 33 73.74 -0.52 0.45
CA SER A 33 73.03 -1.31 -0.57
C SER A 33 71.59 -1.66 -0.14
N SER A 34 71.36 -2.00 1.13
CA SER A 34 70.02 -2.30 1.68
C SER A 34 69.22 -1.07 2.06
N GLY A 35 69.87 0.07 2.31
CA GLY A 35 69.27 1.25 2.91
C GLY A 35 68.95 1.09 4.41
N LEU A 36 69.37 -0.02 5.01
CA LEU A 36 69.04 -0.35 6.39
C LEU A 36 70.28 -0.35 7.27
N LYS A 37 70.21 0.29 8.42
CA LYS A 37 71.23 0.26 9.47
C LYS A 37 71.33 -1.11 10.13
N ILE A 38 70.17 -1.79 10.25
CA ILE A 38 70.07 -3.14 10.87
C ILE A 38 69.59 -4.09 9.79
N ASN A 39 70.52 -4.96 9.29
CA ASN A 39 70.25 -5.97 8.27
C ASN A 39 70.10 -7.37 8.86
N SER A 40 70.75 -7.60 9.99
CA SER A 40 70.78 -8.95 10.65
C SER A 40 70.74 -8.81 12.16
N ALA A 41 70.38 -9.90 12.86
CA ALA A 41 70.39 -9.95 14.31
C ALA A 41 71.76 -9.69 14.94
N LYS A 42 72.86 -9.79 14.12
CA LYS A 42 74.21 -9.53 14.56
C LYS A 42 74.47 -8.01 14.71
N ASP A 43 73.76 -7.20 13.91
CA ASP A 43 73.95 -5.74 13.88
C ASP A 43 73.33 -5.08 15.15
N ASP A 44 72.07 -5.46 15.46
CA ASP A 44 71.36 -5.06 16.71
C ASP A 44 70.15 -5.98 16.88
N ALA A 45 70.21 -6.92 17.79
CA ALA A 45 69.14 -7.85 18.09
C ALA A 45 67.90 -7.19 18.69
N ALA A 46 68.08 -6.18 19.53
CA ALA A 46 66.98 -5.45 20.19
C ALA A 46 66.28 -4.54 19.19
N GLY A 47 67.05 -3.78 18.38
CA GLY A 47 66.51 -2.93 17.32
C GLY A 47 65.76 -3.73 16.25
N MET A 48 66.26 -4.93 15.86
CA MET A 48 65.58 -5.80 14.91
C MET A 48 64.25 -6.33 15.47
N GLN A 49 64.20 -6.70 16.72
CA GLN A 49 62.94 -7.12 17.35
C GLN A 49 61.91 -5.98 17.37
N ILE A 50 62.33 -4.77 17.70
CA ILE A 50 61.49 -3.57 17.67
C ILE A 50 60.98 -3.29 16.27
N ALA A 51 61.88 -3.31 15.27
CA ALA A 51 61.57 -3.08 13.84
C ALA A 51 60.58 -4.12 13.30
N ASN A 52 60.76 -5.38 13.64
CA ASN A 52 59.81 -6.45 13.26
C ASN A 52 58.44 -6.30 13.90
N ARG A 53 58.37 -5.90 15.18
CA ARG A 53 57.11 -5.61 15.86
C ARG A 53 56.38 -4.43 15.22
N LEU A 54 57.11 -3.34 14.95
CA LEU A 54 56.58 -2.16 14.25
C LEU A 54 56.11 -2.49 12.82
N THR A 55 56.87 -3.35 12.12
CA THR A 55 56.49 -3.81 10.75
C THR A 55 55.21 -4.62 10.80
N SER A 56 55.07 -5.54 11.76
CA SER A 56 53.82 -6.30 11.98
C SER A 56 52.65 -5.37 12.30
N GLN A 57 52.88 -4.38 13.15
CA GLN A 57 51.87 -3.40 13.53
C GLN A 57 51.43 -2.57 12.33
N VAL A 58 52.36 -2.00 11.51
CA VAL A 58 52.06 -1.24 10.30
C VAL A 58 51.27 -2.05 9.28
N LYS A 59 51.68 -3.33 9.06
CA LYS A 59 50.92 -4.24 8.17
C LYS A 59 49.52 -4.48 8.70
N GLY A 60 49.35 -4.72 10.01
CA GLY A 60 48.04 -4.89 10.65
C GLY A 60 47.16 -3.65 10.52
N LEU A 61 47.73 -2.45 10.73
CA LEU A 61 47.03 -1.17 10.55
C LEU A 61 46.61 -0.93 9.09
N THR A 62 47.43 -1.32 8.10
CA THR A 62 47.08 -1.22 6.67
C THR A 62 45.86 -2.08 6.35
N VAL A 63 45.80 -3.31 6.84
CA VAL A 63 44.62 -4.18 6.69
C VAL A 63 43.41 -3.60 7.44
N ALA A 64 43.62 -3.08 8.64
CA ALA A 64 42.56 -2.46 9.41
C ALA A 64 41.92 -1.25 8.68
N VAL A 65 42.73 -0.41 8.05
CA VAL A 65 42.25 0.72 7.21
C VAL A 65 41.46 0.19 6.01
N ALA A 66 41.93 -0.87 5.33
CA ALA A 66 41.19 -1.47 4.23
C ALA A 66 39.84 -2.04 4.69
N ASN A 67 39.80 -2.74 5.83
CA ASN A 67 38.57 -3.26 6.42
C ASN A 67 37.58 -2.14 6.81
N ALA A 68 38.10 -1.05 7.38
CA ALA A 68 37.27 0.11 7.75
C ALA A 68 36.66 0.76 6.48
N ASN A 69 37.43 0.91 5.41
CA ASN A 69 36.94 1.44 4.13
C ASN A 69 35.88 0.51 3.51
N ASN A 70 36.04 -0.81 3.62
CA ASN A 70 35.00 -1.76 3.21
C ASN A 70 33.71 -1.56 4.03
N GLY A 71 33.84 -1.34 5.34
CA GLY A 71 32.69 -1.03 6.21
C GLY A 71 31.99 0.26 5.80
N VAL A 72 32.72 1.31 5.45
CA VAL A 72 32.16 2.55 4.90
C VAL A 72 31.41 2.29 3.58
N SER A 73 31.99 1.53 2.67
CA SER A 73 31.40 1.22 1.35
C SER A 73 30.09 0.42 1.50
N ILE A 74 30.04 -0.53 2.44
CA ILE A 74 28.84 -1.30 2.76
C ILE A 74 27.76 -0.34 3.29
N ALA A 75 28.10 0.52 4.24
CA ALA A 75 27.15 1.46 4.83
C ALA A 75 26.59 2.44 3.79
N GLN A 76 27.43 2.94 2.88
CA GLN A 76 27.02 3.82 1.78
C GLN A 76 26.10 3.10 0.78
N THR A 77 26.39 1.85 0.43
CA THR A 77 25.53 1.04 -0.45
C THR A 77 24.14 0.83 0.18
N ALA A 78 24.10 0.50 1.46
CA ALA A 78 22.84 0.34 2.19
C ALA A 78 22.08 1.67 2.30
N GLU A 79 22.77 2.77 2.58
CA GLU A 79 22.16 4.10 2.67
C GLU A 79 21.51 4.54 1.36
N GLY A 80 22.18 4.32 0.22
CA GLY A 80 21.60 4.61 -1.10
C GLY A 80 20.30 3.84 -1.35
N ALA A 81 20.28 2.55 -1.02
CA ALA A 81 19.06 1.73 -1.14
C ALA A 81 17.95 2.16 -0.16
N MET A 82 18.31 2.54 1.07
CA MET A 82 17.34 3.06 2.04
C MET A 82 16.78 4.42 1.63
N GLN A 83 17.55 5.28 0.96
CA GLN A 83 17.05 6.54 0.40
C GLN A 83 15.96 6.28 -0.64
N GLU A 84 16.17 5.31 -1.53
CA GLU A 84 15.16 4.93 -2.53
C GLU A 84 13.93 4.31 -1.86
N SER A 85 14.13 3.49 -0.83
CA SER A 85 13.02 2.95 -0.03
C SER A 85 12.20 4.05 0.66
N THR A 86 12.85 5.11 1.16
CA THR A 86 12.16 6.28 1.71
C THR A 86 11.33 7.00 0.64
N ASN A 87 11.85 7.17 -0.57
CA ASN A 87 11.12 7.78 -1.69
C ASN A 87 9.87 6.97 -2.04
N ILE A 88 10.00 5.64 -2.08
CA ILE A 88 8.87 4.72 -2.33
C ILE A 88 7.81 4.85 -1.23
N LEU A 89 8.20 4.81 0.04
CA LEU A 89 7.25 4.96 1.16
C LEU A 89 6.56 6.33 1.16
N GLN A 90 7.25 7.40 0.80
CA GLN A 90 6.66 8.71 0.61
C GLN A 90 5.62 8.70 -0.51
N ARG A 91 5.92 8.06 -1.64
CA ARG A 91 4.97 7.90 -2.74
C ARG A 91 3.75 7.07 -2.33
N MET A 92 3.96 5.98 -1.60
CA MET A 92 2.87 5.17 -1.04
C MET A 92 1.99 6.01 -0.10
N ARG A 93 2.59 6.87 0.71
CA ARG A 93 1.88 7.79 1.59
C ARG A 93 1.06 8.84 0.82
N GLU A 94 1.59 9.37 -0.28
CA GLU A 94 0.84 10.25 -1.18
C GLU A 94 -0.38 9.56 -1.77
N LEU A 95 -0.24 8.32 -2.26
CA LEU A 95 -1.34 7.51 -2.77
C LEU A 95 -2.41 7.25 -1.69
N ALA A 96 -1.97 6.96 -0.46
CA ALA A 96 -2.89 6.76 0.66
C ALA A 96 -3.65 8.06 1.02
N LEU A 97 -3.00 9.22 1.00
CA LEU A 97 -3.65 10.52 1.20
C LEU A 97 -4.63 10.85 0.06
N GLN A 98 -4.24 10.55 -1.19
CA GLN A 98 -5.11 10.73 -2.34
C GLN A 98 -6.34 9.83 -2.24
N SER A 99 -6.15 8.54 -1.90
CA SER A 99 -7.27 7.60 -1.75
C SER A 99 -8.19 7.93 -0.57
N ALA A 100 -7.67 8.55 0.49
CA ALA A 100 -8.46 9.00 1.64
C ALA A 100 -9.48 10.09 1.30
N ASN A 101 -9.34 10.76 0.14
CA ASN A 101 -10.26 11.81 -0.27
C ASN A 101 -11.64 11.23 -0.63
N GLY A 102 -12.70 11.82 -0.06
CA GLY A 102 -14.08 11.39 -0.27
C GLY A 102 -14.64 11.59 -1.69
N SER A 103 -13.90 12.30 -2.57
CA SER A 103 -14.30 12.48 -3.97
C SER A 103 -13.99 11.27 -4.86
N ASN A 104 -13.18 10.33 -4.39
CA ASN A 104 -12.79 9.16 -5.17
C ASN A 104 -13.88 8.09 -5.16
N SER A 105 -14.13 7.50 -6.32
CA SER A 105 -14.94 6.30 -6.47
C SER A 105 -14.17 5.04 -6.01
N ASP A 106 -14.88 3.92 -5.90
CA ASP A 106 -14.24 2.63 -5.59
C ASP A 106 -13.30 2.17 -6.71
N ASP A 107 -13.61 2.49 -7.98
CA ASP A 107 -12.76 2.21 -9.14
C ASP A 107 -11.47 3.04 -9.11
N ASP A 108 -11.56 4.32 -8.72
CA ASP A 108 -10.38 5.18 -8.55
C ASP A 108 -9.47 4.63 -7.45
N ARG A 109 -10.05 4.24 -6.30
CA ARG A 109 -9.29 3.64 -5.20
C ARG A 109 -8.65 2.32 -5.58
N THR A 110 -9.34 1.51 -6.39
CA THR A 110 -8.79 0.25 -6.92
C THR A 110 -7.58 0.51 -7.82
N SER A 111 -7.63 1.56 -8.65
CA SER A 111 -6.51 1.95 -9.50
C SER A 111 -5.31 2.44 -8.66
N LEU A 112 -5.56 3.25 -7.63
CA LEU A 112 -4.53 3.69 -6.68
C LEU A 112 -3.92 2.51 -5.90
N GLN A 113 -4.74 1.52 -5.51
CA GLN A 113 -4.29 0.32 -4.84
C GLN A 113 -3.37 -0.53 -5.71
N GLN A 114 -3.57 -0.58 -7.02
CA GLN A 114 -2.67 -1.29 -7.93
C GLN A 114 -1.26 -0.66 -7.93
N GLU A 115 -1.15 0.66 -8.02
CA GLU A 115 0.13 1.37 -7.91
C GLU A 115 0.76 1.13 -6.52
N PHE A 116 -0.04 1.23 -5.45
CA PHE A 116 0.40 0.98 -4.08
C PHE A 116 0.99 -0.43 -3.92
N THR A 117 0.33 -1.45 -4.49
CA THR A 117 0.79 -2.84 -4.45
C THR A 117 2.09 -3.04 -5.24
N ALA A 118 2.23 -2.39 -6.40
CA ALA A 118 3.47 -2.42 -7.18
C ALA A 118 4.65 -1.82 -6.40
N LEU A 119 4.43 -0.69 -5.71
CA LEU A 119 5.44 -0.05 -4.87
C LEU A 119 5.81 -0.92 -3.64
N THR A 120 4.85 -1.64 -3.05
CA THR A 120 5.09 -2.62 -1.98
C THR A 120 6.00 -3.76 -2.47
N GLY A 121 5.77 -4.24 -3.69
CA GLY A 121 6.64 -5.22 -4.34
C GLY A 121 8.05 -4.69 -4.60
N GLU A 122 8.17 -3.45 -5.06
CA GLU A 122 9.46 -2.80 -5.32
C GLU A 122 10.28 -2.59 -4.03
N LEU A 123 9.64 -2.19 -2.95
CA LEU A 123 10.27 -2.08 -1.63
C LEU A 123 10.86 -3.44 -1.18
N THR A 124 10.11 -4.51 -1.35
CA THR A 124 10.59 -5.87 -1.06
C THR A 124 11.73 -6.27 -1.98
N ARG A 125 11.66 -5.93 -3.27
CA ARG A 125 12.72 -6.19 -4.23
C ARG A 125 14.03 -5.49 -3.84
N ILE A 126 13.98 -4.21 -3.46
CA ILE A 126 15.16 -3.45 -3.01
C ILE A 126 15.79 -4.14 -1.80
N SER A 127 15.00 -4.52 -0.80
CA SER A 127 15.51 -5.23 0.38
C SER A 127 16.22 -6.53 0.01
N GLN A 128 15.66 -7.32 -0.91
CA GLN A 128 16.19 -8.62 -1.28
C GLN A 128 17.36 -8.57 -2.27
N THR A 129 17.46 -7.52 -3.08
CA THR A 129 18.49 -7.42 -4.13
C THR A 129 19.70 -6.61 -3.72
N THR A 130 19.59 -5.73 -2.70
CA THR A 130 20.71 -4.93 -2.22
C THR A 130 21.74 -5.81 -1.53
N ASN A 131 22.91 -5.94 -2.14
CA ASN A 131 24.00 -6.76 -1.62
C ASN A 131 25.36 -6.08 -1.83
N PHE A 132 26.34 -6.53 -1.06
CA PHE A 132 27.74 -6.15 -1.22
C PHE A 132 28.61 -7.41 -1.12
N GLY A 133 29.37 -7.71 -2.17
CA GLY A 133 30.20 -8.92 -2.22
C GLY A 133 29.40 -10.23 -2.09
N GLY A 134 28.14 -10.26 -2.57
CA GLY A 134 27.25 -11.42 -2.46
C GLY A 134 26.51 -11.53 -1.13
N ARG A 135 26.80 -10.68 -0.15
CA ARG A 135 26.12 -10.64 1.13
C ARG A 135 24.97 -9.64 1.10
N LYS A 136 23.77 -10.07 1.39
CA LYS A 136 22.60 -9.20 1.49
C LYS A 136 22.72 -8.25 2.66
N LEU A 137 22.20 -7.03 2.50
CA LEU A 137 22.37 -5.96 3.48
C LEU A 137 21.08 -5.62 4.22
N LEU A 138 19.91 -5.71 3.56
CA LEU A 138 18.65 -5.09 3.98
C LEU A 138 17.51 -6.09 4.17
N ASP A 139 17.83 -7.40 4.18
CA ASP A 139 16.86 -8.48 4.39
C ASP A 139 16.85 -9.02 5.84
N GLY A 140 17.53 -8.31 6.76
CA GLY A 140 17.66 -8.70 8.16
C GLY A 140 18.77 -9.72 8.44
N SER A 141 19.44 -10.25 7.41
CA SER A 141 20.56 -11.19 7.60
C SER A 141 21.88 -10.51 7.98
N PHE A 142 21.98 -9.21 7.79
CA PHE A 142 23.16 -8.42 8.14
C PHE A 142 23.02 -7.86 9.56
N ASP A 143 23.09 -8.72 10.55
CA ASP A 143 22.96 -8.35 11.96
C ASP A 143 24.33 -8.46 12.66
N ASN A 144 24.69 -7.43 13.41
CA ASN A 144 25.88 -7.32 14.28
C ASN A 144 27.19 -7.82 13.65
N VAL A 145 27.49 -7.40 12.41
CA VAL A 145 28.70 -7.78 11.69
C VAL A 145 29.90 -6.98 12.19
N GLY A 146 30.91 -7.70 12.70
CA GLY A 146 32.15 -7.11 13.20
C GLY A 146 33.19 -6.88 12.10
N PHE A 147 33.75 -5.69 12.04
CA PHE A 147 34.85 -5.29 11.17
C PHE A 147 36.10 -5.13 12.01
N GLN A 148 37.16 -5.90 11.74
CA GLN A 148 38.45 -5.78 12.41
C GLN A 148 39.13 -4.49 11.97
N ILE A 149 39.23 -3.52 12.87
CA ILE A 149 39.74 -2.18 12.62
C ILE A 149 41.00 -1.83 13.42
N GLY A 150 41.66 -2.84 13.97
CA GLY A 150 42.91 -2.68 14.68
C GLY A 150 43.91 -3.77 14.37
N ALA A 151 45.16 -3.59 14.82
CA ALA A 151 46.26 -4.52 14.61
C ALA A 151 46.25 -5.70 15.63
N ASN A 152 45.46 -5.57 16.72
CA ASN A 152 45.36 -6.60 17.75
C ASN A 152 44.00 -7.31 17.69
N ALA A 153 43.94 -8.52 18.27
CA ALA A 153 42.71 -9.29 18.30
C ALA A 153 41.58 -8.54 19.04
N ASN A 154 40.33 -8.67 18.53
CA ASN A 154 39.11 -8.10 19.10
C ASN A 154 39.00 -6.56 19.04
N GLU A 155 39.85 -5.88 18.28
CA GLU A 155 39.68 -4.46 17.97
C GLU A 155 38.71 -4.30 16.81
N THR A 156 37.38 -4.38 17.10
CA THR A 156 36.33 -4.40 16.07
C THR A 156 35.34 -3.25 16.24
N ILE A 157 34.79 -2.76 15.12
CA ILE A 157 33.52 -2.02 15.06
C ILE A 157 32.49 -2.95 14.47
N SER A 158 31.38 -3.13 15.17
CA SER A 158 30.24 -3.89 14.66
C SER A 158 29.06 -2.98 14.39
N PHE A 159 28.30 -3.30 13.36
CA PHE A 159 26.99 -2.72 13.08
C PHE A 159 26.11 -3.74 12.34
N GLY A 160 24.80 -3.51 12.40
CA GLY A 160 23.81 -4.33 11.75
C GLY A 160 22.76 -3.47 11.04
N MET A 161 21.98 -4.12 10.19
CA MET A 161 20.88 -3.53 9.45
C MET A 161 19.65 -4.41 9.61
N THR A 162 18.50 -3.77 9.79
CA THR A 162 17.22 -4.46 9.93
C THR A 162 16.62 -4.77 8.56
N ASP A 163 15.64 -5.68 8.53
CA ASP A 163 14.84 -5.96 7.34
C ASP A 163 13.98 -4.73 7.01
N ILE A 164 14.17 -4.17 5.81
CA ILE A 164 13.37 -3.06 5.28
C ILE A 164 12.40 -3.50 4.19
N SER A 165 12.17 -4.80 4.03
CA SER A 165 11.12 -5.32 3.15
C SER A 165 9.73 -4.85 3.64
N ALA A 166 8.74 -4.95 2.78
CA ALA A 166 7.36 -4.62 3.15
C ALA A 166 6.83 -5.47 4.33
N THR A 167 7.37 -6.68 4.52
CA THR A 167 7.06 -7.56 5.66
C THR A 167 7.89 -7.25 6.91
N GLY A 168 9.08 -6.69 6.74
CA GLY A 168 9.99 -6.32 7.83
C GLY A 168 9.67 -4.97 8.44
N LEU A 169 9.23 -4.01 7.62
CA LEU A 169 8.83 -2.68 8.08
C LEU A 169 7.50 -2.75 8.82
N LYS A 170 7.56 -2.40 10.09
CA LYS A 170 6.41 -2.37 10.98
C LYS A 170 5.84 -0.96 11.05
N GLY A 171 4.54 -0.88 11.15
CA GLY A 171 3.83 0.35 11.45
C GLY A 171 2.77 0.09 12.51
N SER A 172 2.28 1.14 13.10
CA SER A 172 1.16 1.09 14.02
C SER A 172 0.13 2.14 13.64
N PHE A 173 -1.12 1.86 13.94
CA PHE A 173 -2.18 2.84 13.83
C PHE A 173 -3.12 2.73 15.02
N GLY A 174 -3.60 3.87 15.47
CA GLY A 174 -4.70 3.92 16.42
C GLY A 174 -5.99 3.58 15.69
N GLU A 175 -6.78 2.69 16.23
CA GLU A 175 -8.07 2.33 15.67
C GLU A 175 -9.14 2.38 16.75
N ALA A 176 -10.08 3.30 16.61
CA ALA A 176 -11.34 3.33 17.31
C ALA A 176 -12.45 3.16 16.28
N LYS A 177 -13.34 2.21 16.48
CA LYS A 177 -14.46 1.89 15.57
C LYS A 177 -15.79 2.00 16.30
N ALA A 178 -16.79 2.49 15.60
CA ALA A 178 -18.19 2.30 15.98
C ALA A 178 -18.92 1.80 14.74
N ALA A 179 -19.39 0.55 14.80
CA ALA A 179 -20.23 -0.02 13.77
C ALA A 179 -21.68 0.41 14.02
N GLY A 180 -22.32 0.93 12.98
CA GLY A 180 -23.75 1.20 13.00
C GLY A 180 -24.57 -0.08 12.74
N ALA A 181 -25.76 -0.11 13.25
CA ALA A 181 -26.82 -1.03 12.87
C ALA A 181 -27.52 -0.53 11.57
N ALA A 182 -28.58 -1.21 11.17
CA ALA A 182 -29.41 -0.74 10.07
C ALA A 182 -29.91 0.69 10.32
N THR A 183 -29.86 1.53 9.27
CA THR A 183 -30.30 2.92 9.34
C THR A 183 -31.81 3.03 9.11
N ASP A 184 -32.48 4.00 9.76
CA ASP A 184 -33.89 4.31 9.50
C ASP A 184 -34.09 5.15 8.20
N LEU A 185 -33.15 5.11 7.27
CA LEU A 185 -33.32 5.70 5.97
C LEU A 185 -34.34 4.88 5.18
N ALA A 186 -35.27 5.57 4.52
CA ALA A 186 -36.33 4.91 3.77
C ALA A 186 -36.35 5.38 2.31
N ALA A 187 -36.55 4.44 1.40
CA ALA A 187 -36.92 4.76 0.03
C ALA A 187 -38.45 4.61 -0.13
N SER A 188 -39.05 5.46 -0.92
CA SER A 188 -40.44 5.33 -1.28
C SER A 188 -40.65 5.62 -2.77
N VAL A 189 -41.52 4.83 -3.39
CA VAL A 189 -41.98 5.04 -4.75
C VAL A 189 -43.49 5.04 -4.76
N VAL A 190 -44.11 6.10 -5.25
CA VAL A 190 -45.56 6.21 -5.39
C VAL A 190 -45.94 6.05 -6.84
N GLY A 191 -46.85 5.16 -7.13
CA GLY A 191 -47.37 4.97 -8.47
C GLY A 191 -48.02 6.25 -9.02
N SER A 192 -47.86 6.53 -10.30
CA SER A 192 -48.39 7.74 -10.97
C SER A 192 -49.89 7.65 -11.25
N SER A 193 -50.43 6.45 -11.40
CA SER A 193 -51.83 6.20 -11.70
C SER A 193 -52.43 5.03 -10.90
N SER A 194 -53.72 5.00 -10.75
CA SER A 194 -54.45 3.79 -10.31
C SER A 194 -54.65 2.85 -11.50
N LEU A 195 -54.95 1.60 -11.26
CA LEU A 195 -55.31 0.65 -12.31
C LEU A 195 -56.52 1.20 -13.10
N PRO A 196 -56.59 0.99 -14.44
CA PRO A 196 -57.76 1.33 -15.22
C PRO A 196 -58.99 0.50 -14.78
N PHE A 197 -60.15 1.01 -15.04
CA PHE A 197 -61.35 0.18 -15.02
C PHE A 197 -61.28 -0.77 -16.22
N ALA A 198 -61.39 -2.08 -15.96
CA ALA A 198 -61.33 -3.09 -16.99
C ALA A 198 -62.50 -4.10 -16.89
N ALA A 199 -62.92 -4.53 -18.01
CA ALA A 199 -63.85 -5.67 -18.11
C ALA A 199 -63.29 -6.61 -19.21
N GLN A 200 -63.13 -7.88 -18.86
CA GLN A 200 -62.63 -8.90 -19.81
C GLN A 200 -63.74 -9.87 -20.11
N GLY A 201 -63.86 -10.29 -21.36
CA GLY A 201 -64.78 -11.31 -21.79
C GLY A 201 -64.47 -12.64 -21.10
N ALA A 202 -65.49 -13.34 -20.63
CA ALA A 202 -65.34 -14.63 -19.96
C ALA A 202 -64.91 -15.77 -20.86
N ALA A 203 -64.90 -15.57 -22.19
CA ALA A 203 -64.46 -16.54 -23.18
C ALA A 203 -63.81 -15.85 -24.40
N ALA A 204 -63.05 -16.65 -25.16
CA ALA A 204 -62.47 -16.15 -26.43
C ALA A 204 -63.59 -15.63 -27.36
N TYR A 205 -63.32 -14.47 -27.95
CA TYR A 205 -64.25 -13.91 -28.95
C TYR A 205 -64.38 -14.81 -30.15
N THR A 206 -65.59 -15.23 -30.42
CA THR A 206 -65.91 -16.00 -31.64
C THR A 206 -66.45 -15.08 -32.71
N THR A 207 -66.18 -15.41 -33.99
CA THR A 207 -66.73 -14.63 -35.11
C THR A 207 -68.26 -14.57 -34.98
N ALA A 208 -68.83 -13.36 -35.08
CA ALA A 208 -70.28 -13.15 -34.90
C ALA A 208 -71.07 -13.97 -35.93
N THR A 209 -71.92 -14.86 -35.43
CA THR A 209 -72.80 -15.72 -36.26
C THR A 209 -74.16 -15.07 -36.55
N ALA A 210 -74.49 -14.00 -35.83
CA ALA A 210 -75.65 -13.15 -36.01
C ALA A 210 -75.29 -11.70 -35.81
N ASN A 211 -76.21 -10.77 -36.07
CA ASN A 211 -76.05 -9.38 -35.75
C ASN A 211 -76.20 -9.19 -34.20
N ASN A 212 -75.06 -8.96 -33.58
CA ASN A 212 -74.95 -8.76 -32.14
C ASN A 212 -74.72 -7.32 -31.79
N THR A 213 -75.03 -6.95 -30.58
CA THR A 213 -74.74 -5.59 -30.05
C THR A 213 -73.94 -5.67 -28.77
N LEU A 214 -72.90 -4.83 -28.68
CA LEU A 214 -72.23 -4.56 -27.43
C LEU A 214 -72.55 -3.13 -26.99
N LYS A 215 -73.22 -3.00 -25.87
CA LYS A 215 -73.52 -1.70 -25.26
C LYS A 215 -72.47 -1.34 -24.22
N LEU A 216 -71.79 -0.22 -24.39
CA LEU A 216 -70.84 0.37 -23.47
C LEU A 216 -71.43 1.63 -22.88
N ASN A 217 -71.77 1.59 -21.59
CA ASN A 217 -72.57 2.64 -20.93
C ASN A 217 -73.90 2.80 -21.70
N ASP A 218 -74.09 3.96 -22.32
CA ASP A 218 -75.30 4.27 -23.11
C ASP A 218 -75.08 4.14 -24.61
N THR A 219 -73.88 3.83 -25.08
CA THR A 219 -73.53 3.73 -26.49
C THR A 219 -73.58 2.28 -26.96
N THR A 220 -74.41 2.01 -27.99
CA THR A 220 -74.52 0.68 -28.61
C THR A 220 -73.58 0.58 -29.79
N ILE A 221 -72.83 -0.51 -29.88
CA ILE A 221 -71.89 -0.82 -30.95
C ILE A 221 -72.41 -2.09 -31.63
N ASP A 222 -72.70 -2.00 -32.92
CA ASP A 222 -73.23 -3.10 -33.72
C ASP A 222 -72.09 -4.03 -34.19
N LEU A 223 -72.15 -5.27 -33.85
CA LEU A 223 -71.25 -6.32 -34.26
C LEU A 223 -71.97 -7.21 -35.28
N ALA A 224 -71.91 -6.79 -36.57
CA ALA A 224 -72.60 -7.48 -37.66
C ALA A 224 -72.14 -8.94 -37.82
N THR A 225 -72.99 -9.78 -38.42
CA THR A 225 -72.62 -11.18 -38.78
C THR A 225 -71.32 -11.23 -39.55
N GLY A 226 -70.37 -12.06 -39.13
CA GLY A 226 -69.03 -12.19 -39.73
C GLY A 226 -67.98 -11.27 -39.09
N THR A 227 -68.32 -10.43 -38.10
CA THR A 227 -67.34 -9.59 -37.39
C THR A 227 -66.34 -10.48 -36.64
N THR A 228 -65.08 -10.36 -36.97
CA THR A 228 -63.95 -11.04 -36.29
C THR A 228 -63.54 -10.27 -35.03
N ALA A 229 -62.77 -10.93 -34.16
CA ALA A 229 -62.27 -10.30 -32.91
C ALA A 229 -61.51 -8.98 -33.18
N GLY A 230 -60.64 -8.95 -34.17
CA GLY A 230 -59.88 -7.76 -34.54
C GLY A 230 -60.76 -6.62 -35.08
N GLN A 231 -61.84 -6.94 -35.85
CA GLN A 231 -62.82 -5.99 -36.34
C GLN A 231 -63.68 -5.46 -35.16
N ALA A 232 -64.07 -6.29 -34.23
CA ALA A 232 -64.79 -5.84 -33.02
C ALA A 232 -63.95 -4.85 -32.19
N VAL A 233 -62.67 -5.11 -32.01
CA VAL A 233 -61.73 -4.16 -31.39
C VAL A 233 -61.70 -2.83 -32.13
N ALA A 234 -61.60 -2.86 -33.45
CA ALA A 234 -61.59 -1.62 -34.28
C ALA A 234 -62.87 -0.81 -34.14
N LEU A 235 -64.04 -1.48 -34.19
CA LEU A 235 -65.35 -0.85 -34.05
C LEU A 235 -65.56 -0.19 -32.67
N ILE A 236 -65.06 -0.86 -31.60
CA ILE A 236 -65.12 -0.29 -30.26
C ILE A 236 -64.17 0.89 -30.15
N ASN A 237 -62.95 0.79 -30.64
CA ASN A 237 -61.97 1.86 -30.59
C ASN A 237 -62.37 3.09 -31.45
N GLU A 238 -63.16 2.91 -32.52
CA GLU A 238 -63.75 4.04 -33.26
C GLU A 238 -64.70 4.84 -32.39
N LYS A 239 -65.37 4.23 -31.41
CA LYS A 239 -66.31 4.89 -30.49
C LYS A 239 -65.66 5.33 -29.19
N THR A 240 -64.34 5.22 -29.00
CA THR A 240 -63.66 5.62 -27.77
C THR A 240 -63.95 7.06 -27.38
N SER A 241 -64.05 8.00 -28.32
CA SER A 241 -64.35 9.40 -28.02
C SER A 241 -65.70 9.62 -27.35
N SER A 242 -66.67 8.73 -27.61
CA SER A 242 -68.02 8.79 -27.00
C SER A 242 -68.22 7.88 -25.80
N THR A 243 -67.50 6.78 -25.76
CA THR A 243 -67.62 5.80 -24.66
C THR A 243 -66.59 5.96 -23.56
N GLY A 244 -65.45 6.60 -23.89
CA GLY A 244 -64.31 6.62 -23.00
C GLY A 244 -63.61 5.25 -22.84
N VAL A 245 -64.02 4.25 -23.60
CA VAL A 245 -63.55 2.84 -23.48
C VAL A 245 -62.70 2.49 -24.68
N THR A 246 -61.53 1.89 -24.43
CA THR A 246 -60.68 1.29 -25.44
C THR A 246 -60.78 -0.21 -25.39
N ALA A 247 -60.60 -0.88 -26.52
CA ALA A 247 -60.64 -2.35 -26.62
C ALA A 247 -59.29 -2.92 -27.10
N SER A 248 -58.95 -4.07 -26.62
CA SER A 248 -57.83 -4.92 -27.05
C SER A 248 -58.23 -6.41 -26.98
N LEU A 249 -57.33 -7.31 -27.45
CA LEU A 249 -57.49 -8.73 -27.27
C LEU A 249 -56.49 -9.27 -26.28
N SER A 250 -56.90 -10.20 -25.42
CA SER A 250 -55.99 -11.00 -24.58
C SER A 250 -55.26 -12.04 -25.44
N ALA A 251 -54.20 -12.66 -24.89
CA ALA A 251 -53.52 -13.80 -25.52
C ALA A 251 -54.45 -14.99 -25.78
N ALA A 252 -55.54 -15.12 -25.02
CA ALA A 252 -56.60 -16.12 -25.20
C ALA A 252 -57.67 -15.69 -26.25
N ASN A 253 -57.44 -14.59 -27.00
CA ASN A 253 -58.41 -14.00 -27.96
C ASN A 253 -59.72 -13.51 -27.29
N GLU A 254 -59.68 -13.14 -26.01
CA GLU A 254 -60.83 -12.58 -25.29
C GLU A 254 -60.83 -11.05 -25.48
N LEU A 255 -62.00 -10.48 -25.59
CA LEU A 255 -62.15 -9.03 -25.71
C LEU A 255 -61.92 -8.37 -24.34
N VAL A 256 -60.97 -7.45 -24.31
CA VAL A 256 -60.62 -6.67 -23.10
C VAL A 256 -60.98 -5.22 -23.33
N LEU A 257 -61.80 -4.68 -22.46
CA LEU A 257 -62.25 -3.30 -22.45
C LEU A 257 -61.58 -2.53 -21.29
N GLN A 258 -61.10 -1.31 -21.57
CA GLN A 258 -60.43 -0.48 -20.58
C GLN A 258 -60.88 0.96 -20.64
N SER A 259 -60.94 1.62 -19.47
CA SER A 259 -61.26 3.06 -19.35
C SER A 259 -60.69 3.63 -18.06
N ASP A 260 -60.46 4.93 -18.03
CA ASP A 260 -60.07 5.67 -16.81
C ASP A 260 -61.27 5.90 -15.89
N SER A 261 -62.49 5.75 -16.39
CA SER A 261 -63.74 5.90 -15.65
C SER A 261 -64.52 4.59 -15.57
N ALA A 262 -65.32 4.42 -14.54
CA ALA A 262 -66.17 3.28 -14.40
C ALA A 262 -67.14 3.20 -15.61
N PHE A 263 -67.32 2.00 -16.15
CA PHE A 263 -68.23 1.73 -17.26
C PHE A 263 -68.93 0.38 -17.08
N THR A 264 -69.99 0.20 -17.81
CA THR A 264 -70.68 -1.07 -17.92
C THR A 264 -70.64 -1.59 -19.37
N ALA A 265 -70.35 -2.90 -19.49
CA ALA A 265 -70.41 -3.57 -20.79
C ALA A 265 -71.54 -4.61 -20.77
N THR A 266 -72.47 -4.51 -21.73
CA THR A 266 -73.59 -5.43 -21.85
C THR A 266 -73.61 -5.95 -23.27
N SER A 267 -73.69 -7.27 -23.44
CA SER A 267 -73.83 -7.88 -24.75
C SER A 267 -75.16 -8.66 -24.82
N ASN A 268 -75.76 -8.68 -25.99
CA ASN A 268 -76.95 -9.45 -26.27
C ASN A 268 -76.61 -10.91 -26.70
N SER A 269 -75.32 -11.27 -26.82
CA SER A 269 -74.86 -12.61 -27.13
C SER A 269 -73.62 -13.01 -26.33
N ALA A 270 -73.35 -14.30 -26.25
CA ALA A 270 -72.18 -14.84 -25.60
C ALA A 270 -70.86 -14.70 -26.45
N GLU A 271 -70.97 -14.33 -27.71
CA GLU A 271 -69.85 -14.29 -28.66
C GLU A 271 -68.82 -13.20 -28.32
N ALA A 272 -69.27 -12.08 -27.75
CA ALA A 272 -68.37 -11.03 -27.23
C ALA A 272 -67.80 -11.37 -25.84
N GLY A 273 -68.21 -12.49 -25.21
CA GLY A 273 -67.74 -12.90 -23.90
C GLY A 273 -68.30 -12.12 -22.74
N PHE A 274 -69.14 -11.08 -22.94
CA PHE A 274 -69.77 -10.29 -21.88
C PHE A 274 -71.21 -10.76 -21.70
N GLY A 275 -71.61 -11.00 -20.47
CA GLY A 275 -72.96 -11.36 -20.11
C GLY A 275 -73.93 -10.15 -20.18
N THR A 276 -75.13 -10.29 -19.57
CA THR A 276 -76.18 -9.28 -19.54
C THR A 276 -75.81 -7.95 -18.91
N ALA A 277 -74.81 -7.93 -18.06
CA ALA A 277 -74.15 -6.70 -17.55
C ALA A 277 -72.85 -7.04 -16.82
N THR A 278 -71.73 -6.55 -17.30
CA THR A 278 -70.43 -6.67 -16.64
C THR A 278 -70.02 -5.24 -16.21
N ALA A 279 -69.97 -4.99 -14.89
CA ALA A 279 -69.40 -3.75 -14.40
C ALA A 279 -67.88 -3.82 -14.43
N ALA A 280 -67.23 -2.81 -14.96
CA ALA A 280 -65.79 -2.72 -14.98
C ALA A 280 -65.25 -2.53 -13.55
N ALA A 281 -64.25 -3.27 -13.21
CA ALA A 281 -63.51 -3.16 -11.96
C ALA A 281 -62.11 -2.61 -12.23
N ARG A 282 -61.48 -1.98 -11.23
CA ARG A 282 -60.09 -1.55 -11.31
C ARG A 282 -59.18 -2.75 -11.13
N THR A 283 -58.84 -3.40 -12.22
CA THR A 283 -58.05 -4.64 -12.18
C THR A 283 -56.93 -4.64 -13.24
N LEU A 284 -55.88 -5.41 -12.96
CA LEU A 284 -54.81 -5.65 -13.90
C LEU A 284 -55.28 -6.45 -15.11
N VAL A 285 -54.89 -6.03 -16.28
CA VAL A 285 -55.24 -6.70 -17.50
C VAL A 285 -54.04 -7.45 -18.07
N GLY A 286 -54.26 -8.80 -18.16
CA GLY A 286 -53.23 -9.74 -18.61
C GLY A 286 -52.18 -10.01 -17.55
N ASP A 287 -51.64 -11.21 -17.59
CA ASP A 287 -50.52 -11.57 -16.72
C ASP A 287 -49.34 -10.65 -16.98
N THR A 288 -48.63 -10.29 -15.93
CA THR A 288 -47.48 -9.42 -16.01
C THR A 288 -46.47 -9.74 -14.92
N ASP A 289 -45.22 -9.43 -15.13
CA ASP A 289 -44.16 -9.61 -14.16
C ASP A 289 -43.27 -8.39 -14.06
N ILE A 290 -42.90 -8.06 -12.85
CA ILE A 290 -41.99 -6.96 -12.53
C ILE A 290 -40.78 -7.49 -11.79
N SER A 291 -39.65 -6.79 -11.85
CA SER A 291 -38.48 -7.06 -11.02
C SER A 291 -38.35 -5.98 -9.95
N VAL A 292 -38.32 -6.42 -8.69
CA VAL A 292 -38.10 -5.55 -7.53
C VAL A 292 -36.78 -5.99 -6.86
N ASN A 293 -35.79 -5.11 -6.87
CA ASN A 293 -34.43 -5.40 -6.38
C ASN A 293 -33.82 -6.72 -6.94
N GLY A 294 -34.15 -7.03 -8.21
CA GLY A 294 -33.67 -8.23 -8.91
C GLY A 294 -34.54 -9.46 -8.72
N THR A 295 -35.53 -9.44 -7.83
CA THR A 295 -36.47 -10.55 -7.60
C THR A 295 -37.67 -10.37 -8.52
N LEU A 296 -38.06 -11.44 -9.22
CA LEU A 296 -39.20 -11.45 -10.10
C LEU A 296 -40.49 -11.61 -9.28
N VAL A 297 -41.46 -10.70 -9.47
CA VAL A 297 -42.79 -10.76 -8.87
C VAL A 297 -43.81 -10.95 -9.99
N ASN A 298 -44.53 -12.09 -9.94
CA ASN A 298 -45.55 -12.40 -10.93
C ASN A 298 -46.90 -11.85 -10.49
N LEU A 299 -47.56 -11.13 -11.40
CA LEU A 299 -48.86 -10.52 -11.20
C LEU A 299 -49.83 -11.12 -12.20
N THR A 300 -50.93 -11.67 -11.75
CA THR A 300 -51.91 -12.37 -12.59
C THR A 300 -53.03 -11.45 -13.03
N ASN A 301 -53.62 -11.76 -14.15
CA ASN A 301 -54.79 -11.08 -14.70
C ASN A 301 -55.93 -11.03 -13.65
N GLY A 302 -56.65 -9.91 -13.61
CA GLY A 302 -57.76 -9.70 -12.69
C GLY A 302 -57.39 -9.27 -11.26
N MET A 303 -56.10 -9.17 -10.92
CA MET A 303 -55.69 -8.62 -9.62
C MET A 303 -56.10 -7.16 -9.51
N ASP A 304 -56.72 -6.79 -8.40
CA ASP A 304 -56.90 -5.41 -8.00
C ASP A 304 -55.60 -4.82 -7.43
N LEU A 305 -55.55 -3.52 -7.13
CA LEU A 305 -54.35 -2.86 -6.64
C LEU A 305 -53.91 -3.40 -5.26
N ALA A 306 -54.86 -3.87 -4.44
CA ALA A 306 -54.56 -4.47 -3.14
C ALA A 306 -53.90 -5.84 -3.30
N ALA A 307 -54.37 -6.64 -4.23
CA ALA A 307 -53.79 -7.94 -4.57
C ALA A 307 -52.37 -7.75 -5.19
N VAL A 308 -52.18 -6.74 -6.05
CA VAL A 308 -50.86 -6.39 -6.59
C VAL A 308 -49.90 -6.00 -5.46
N ALA A 309 -50.37 -5.14 -4.52
CA ALA A 309 -49.56 -4.79 -3.35
C ALA A 309 -49.26 -6.03 -2.49
N GLY A 310 -50.24 -6.91 -2.27
CA GLY A 310 -50.05 -8.17 -1.52
C GLY A 310 -49.04 -9.11 -2.16
N ALA A 311 -49.00 -9.20 -3.49
CA ALA A 311 -48.02 -10.01 -4.21
C ALA A 311 -46.57 -9.47 -4.03
N ILE A 312 -46.39 -8.14 -4.06
CA ILE A 312 -45.11 -7.51 -3.82
C ILE A 312 -44.71 -7.63 -2.33
N GLU A 313 -45.64 -7.43 -1.39
CA GLU A 313 -45.39 -7.57 0.04
C GLU A 313 -45.00 -9.01 0.43
N ALA A 314 -45.53 -10.02 -0.25
CA ALA A 314 -45.15 -11.41 -0.04
C ALA A 314 -43.65 -11.67 -0.28
N GLU A 315 -43.06 -10.93 -1.18
CA GLU A 315 -41.61 -10.99 -1.49
C GLU A 315 -40.76 -10.01 -0.66
N LYS A 316 -41.33 -9.33 0.36
CA LYS A 316 -40.63 -8.34 1.19
C LYS A 316 -39.38 -8.91 1.86
N ALA A 317 -39.45 -10.16 2.34
CA ALA A 317 -38.30 -10.81 2.98
C ALA A 317 -37.07 -10.92 2.06
N THR A 318 -37.32 -11.14 0.77
CA THR A 318 -36.28 -11.27 -0.26
C THR A 318 -35.86 -9.93 -0.85
N THR A 319 -36.85 -9.09 -1.15
CA THR A 319 -36.62 -7.80 -1.83
C THR A 319 -36.23 -6.66 -0.89
N GLY A 320 -36.63 -6.73 0.37
CA GLY A 320 -36.56 -5.64 1.33
C GLY A 320 -37.54 -4.50 1.03
N VAL A 321 -38.53 -4.71 0.15
CA VAL A 321 -39.51 -3.71 -0.27
C VAL A 321 -40.91 -4.13 0.15
N GLY A 322 -41.53 -3.30 0.97
CA GLY A 322 -42.96 -3.43 1.34
C GLY A 322 -43.83 -2.70 0.32
N ALA A 323 -45.08 -3.16 0.18
CA ALA A 323 -46.04 -2.56 -0.71
C ALA A 323 -47.39 -2.36 -0.02
N SER A 324 -48.02 -1.24 -0.30
CA SER A 324 -49.34 -0.87 0.20
C SER A 324 -50.10 -0.03 -0.81
N VAL A 325 -51.38 0.20 -0.56
CA VAL A 325 -52.19 1.10 -1.38
C VAL A 325 -52.46 2.40 -0.62
N ALA A 326 -52.05 3.52 -1.15
CA ALA A 326 -52.25 4.83 -0.58
C ALA A 326 -52.97 5.76 -1.59
N ASN A 327 -54.09 6.30 -1.20
CA ASN A 327 -54.91 7.21 -2.06
C ASN A 327 -55.20 6.61 -3.47
N GLY A 328 -55.49 5.30 -3.51
CA GLY A 328 -55.79 4.59 -4.76
C GLY A 328 -54.56 4.37 -5.70
N ARG A 329 -53.36 4.51 -5.17
CA ARG A 329 -52.09 4.29 -5.88
C ARG A 329 -51.24 3.29 -5.13
N LEU A 330 -50.39 2.58 -5.84
CA LEU A 330 -49.40 1.68 -5.24
C LEU A 330 -48.30 2.52 -4.57
N LEU A 331 -48.06 2.24 -3.31
CA LEU A 331 -46.95 2.79 -2.54
C LEU A 331 -45.99 1.68 -2.19
N LEU A 332 -44.77 1.79 -2.69
CA LEU A 332 -43.65 0.92 -2.33
C LEU A 332 -42.80 1.63 -1.29
N THR A 333 -42.38 0.93 -0.26
CA THR A 333 -41.51 1.44 0.79
C THR A 333 -40.39 0.44 1.09
N SER A 334 -39.21 0.96 1.34
CA SER A 334 -38.09 0.18 1.82
C SER A 334 -37.57 0.81 3.09
N GLU A 335 -37.14 -0.01 4.03
CA GLU A 335 -36.54 0.36 5.30
C GLU A 335 -35.08 -0.07 5.33
N ASP A 336 -34.38 0.16 6.45
CA ASP A 336 -33.00 -0.29 6.67
C ASP A 336 -31.99 0.26 5.67
N GLY A 337 -32.21 1.46 5.14
CA GLY A 337 -31.29 2.11 4.20
C GLY A 337 -31.24 1.50 2.79
N LYS A 338 -32.12 0.54 2.48
CA LYS A 338 -32.14 -0.12 1.18
C LYS A 338 -32.79 0.75 0.11
N ALA A 339 -32.22 0.77 -1.08
CA ALA A 339 -32.84 1.40 -2.25
C ALA A 339 -33.94 0.49 -2.84
N ILE A 340 -34.89 1.10 -3.56
CA ILE A 340 -35.88 0.38 -4.36
C ILE A 340 -35.46 0.48 -5.83
N LYS A 341 -35.05 -0.63 -6.43
CA LYS A 341 -34.79 -0.75 -7.86
C LYS A 341 -35.96 -1.47 -8.52
N LEU A 342 -36.56 -0.84 -9.50
CA LEU A 342 -37.67 -1.36 -10.27
C LEU A 342 -37.25 -1.53 -11.73
N ASP A 343 -37.47 -2.71 -12.25
CA ASP A 343 -37.32 -3.01 -13.67
C ASP A 343 -38.54 -3.80 -14.17
N ASN A 344 -38.81 -3.77 -15.45
CA ASN A 344 -39.78 -4.69 -16.04
C ASN A 344 -39.24 -6.13 -15.89
N GLY A 345 -40.15 -7.07 -15.72
CA GLY A 345 -39.75 -8.48 -15.64
C GLY A 345 -39.05 -8.98 -16.91
N GLY A 346 -38.26 -10.01 -16.75
CA GLY A 346 -37.47 -10.58 -17.85
C GLY A 346 -38.20 -11.64 -18.69
N THR A 347 -39.47 -11.92 -18.38
CA THR A 347 -40.26 -12.90 -19.13
C THR A 347 -41.04 -12.24 -20.29
N ALA A 348 -41.76 -13.03 -21.06
CA ALA A 348 -42.63 -12.54 -22.16
C ALA A 348 -43.72 -11.56 -21.67
N ASN A 349 -44.09 -11.61 -20.38
CA ASN A 349 -45.08 -10.75 -19.73
C ASN A 349 -44.48 -9.47 -19.11
N GLY A 350 -43.14 -9.32 -19.15
CA GLY A 350 -42.43 -8.20 -18.53
C GLY A 350 -42.55 -6.86 -19.28
N PRO A 351 -42.49 -6.83 -20.63
CA PRO A 351 -42.49 -5.55 -21.34
C PRO A 351 -43.68 -4.64 -20.98
N GLY A 352 -43.38 -3.42 -20.46
CA GLY A 352 -44.41 -2.48 -20.03
C GLY A 352 -45.13 -2.80 -18.73
N ALA A 353 -44.69 -3.82 -17.98
CA ALA A 353 -45.30 -4.30 -16.76
C ALA A 353 -45.45 -3.19 -15.70
N LEU A 354 -44.39 -2.44 -15.46
CA LEU A 354 -44.40 -1.34 -14.48
C LEU A 354 -45.41 -0.24 -14.84
N ALA A 355 -45.52 0.10 -16.14
CA ALA A 355 -46.46 1.10 -16.58
C ALA A 355 -47.93 0.69 -16.36
N LYS A 356 -48.25 -0.62 -16.48
CA LYS A 356 -49.59 -1.16 -16.22
C LYS A 356 -50.05 -0.92 -14.78
N ILE A 357 -49.14 -0.90 -13.83
CA ILE A 357 -49.43 -0.65 -12.39
C ILE A 357 -49.05 0.75 -11.95
N GLY A 358 -48.78 1.64 -12.90
CA GLY A 358 -48.47 3.04 -12.65
C GLY A 358 -47.07 3.32 -12.12
N LEU A 359 -46.15 2.37 -12.20
CA LEU A 359 -44.76 2.53 -11.78
C LEU A 359 -43.83 2.78 -13.00
N GLN A 360 -42.62 3.24 -12.71
CA GLN A 360 -41.58 3.46 -13.71
C GLN A 360 -40.31 2.71 -13.30
N ALA A 361 -39.57 2.25 -14.30
CA ALA A 361 -38.25 1.64 -14.08
C ALA A 361 -37.26 2.71 -13.55
N GLY A 362 -36.44 2.30 -12.61
CA GLY A 362 -35.44 3.17 -12.01
C GLY A 362 -35.07 2.76 -10.60
N THR A 363 -34.09 3.48 -10.02
CA THR A 363 -33.65 3.27 -8.65
C THR A 363 -34.00 4.46 -7.78
N SER A 364 -34.77 4.23 -6.71
CA SER A 364 -35.04 5.21 -5.66
C SER A 364 -34.13 4.95 -4.47
N GLN A 365 -33.20 5.87 -4.19
CA GLN A 365 -32.29 5.75 -3.05
C GLN A 365 -33.01 5.96 -1.73
N ALA A 366 -32.59 5.24 -0.67
CA ALA A 366 -33.05 5.51 0.68
C ALA A 366 -32.53 6.86 1.19
N LYS A 367 -33.37 7.59 1.88
CA LYS A 367 -33.13 8.97 2.34
C LYS A 367 -33.63 9.15 3.76
N LEU A 368 -33.07 10.14 4.46
CA LEU A 368 -33.57 10.57 5.76
C LEU A 368 -35.04 11.04 5.66
N THR A 369 -35.84 10.59 6.60
CA THR A 369 -37.27 10.91 6.68
C THR A 369 -37.54 12.23 7.40
N ALA A 370 -36.61 12.69 8.23
CA ALA A 370 -36.69 13.95 8.98
C ALA A 370 -35.28 14.57 9.16
N ASP A 371 -35.24 15.87 9.49
CA ASP A 371 -33.99 16.53 9.89
C ASP A 371 -33.47 15.91 11.19
N THR A 372 -32.14 15.69 11.24
CA THR A 372 -31.51 15.09 12.42
C THR A 372 -30.07 15.56 12.61
N SER A 373 -29.43 15.21 13.73
CA SER A 373 -28.05 15.54 14.01
C SER A 373 -27.42 14.54 14.97
N VAL A 374 -26.10 14.39 14.85
CA VAL A 374 -25.28 13.65 15.80
C VAL A 374 -24.13 14.53 16.29
N VAL A 375 -23.64 14.25 17.50
CA VAL A 375 -22.45 14.90 18.04
C VAL A 375 -21.29 13.91 18.01
N LEU A 376 -20.23 14.28 17.32
CA LEU A 376 -18.97 13.53 17.21
C LEU A 376 -17.85 14.37 17.83
N ASN A 377 -17.23 13.86 18.88
CA ASN A 377 -16.17 14.59 19.62
C ASN A 377 -16.59 16.01 20.08
N GLY A 378 -17.87 16.18 20.44
CA GLY A 378 -18.40 17.50 20.85
C GLY A 378 -18.80 18.42 19.70
N VAL A 379 -18.58 18.03 18.43
CA VAL A 379 -19.02 18.80 17.25
C VAL A 379 -20.34 18.24 16.74
N GLU A 380 -21.34 19.08 16.61
CA GLU A 380 -22.66 18.70 16.08
C GLU A 380 -22.62 18.70 14.55
N VAL A 381 -22.93 17.54 13.95
CA VAL A 381 -23.10 17.37 12.51
C VAL A 381 -24.60 17.24 12.21
N LYS A 382 -25.13 18.14 11.37
CA LYS A 382 -26.55 18.24 11.04
C LYS A 382 -26.83 17.64 9.67
N PHE A 383 -27.91 16.91 9.57
CA PHE A 383 -28.42 16.29 8.34
C PHE A 383 -29.83 16.74 8.06
N LYS A 384 -30.17 16.84 6.80
CA LYS A 384 -31.50 17.29 6.36
C LYS A 384 -32.35 16.10 5.89
N LYS A 385 -33.64 16.26 6.02
CA LYS A 385 -34.59 15.38 5.35
C LYS A 385 -34.28 15.30 3.86
N GLY A 386 -34.18 14.09 3.35
CA GLY A 386 -33.82 13.83 1.95
C GLY A 386 -32.35 13.48 1.73
N ASP A 387 -31.47 13.63 2.73
CA ASP A 387 -30.07 13.21 2.60
C ASP A 387 -29.99 11.68 2.46
N THR A 388 -29.14 11.24 1.53
CA THR A 388 -28.80 9.83 1.32
C THR A 388 -27.67 9.40 2.26
N ALA A 389 -27.44 8.09 2.40
CA ALA A 389 -26.31 7.58 3.18
C ALA A 389 -24.95 8.18 2.72
N ASP A 390 -24.76 8.36 1.41
CA ASP A 390 -23.53 8.94 0.86
C ASP A 390 -23.39 10.44 1.20
N ALA A 391 -24.49 11.18 1.22
CA ALA A 391 -24.52 12.58 1.67
C ALA A 391 -24.19 12.69 3.17
N ILE A 392 -24.71 11.78 3.99
CA ILE A 392 -24.42 11.70 5.43
C ILE A 392 -22.94 11.41 5.67
N VAL A 393 -22.38 10.41 4.99
CA VAL A 393 -20.94 10.08 5.05
C VAL A 393 -20.10 11.30 4.66
N SER A 394 -20.45 11.97 3.57
CA SER A 394 -19.74 13.19 3.12
C SER A 394 -19.83 14.33 4.14
N SER A 395 -20.98 14.50 4.78
CA SER A 395 -21.19 15.52 5.81
C SER A 395 -20.37 15.25 7.06
N ILE A 396 -20.26 14.00 7.51
CA ILE A 396 -19.42 13.62 8.63
C ILE A 396 -17.95 13.84 8.30
N ASN A 397 -17.51 13.39 7.13
CA ASN A 397 -16.12 13.49 6.69
C ASN A 397 -15.65 14.95 6.49
N SER A 398 -16.57 15.86 6.14
CA SER A 398 -16.27 17.29 5.98
C SER A 398 -16.34 18.09 7.29
N ALA A 399 -16.94 17.53 8.35
CA ALA A 399 -17.19 18.26 9.60
C ALA A 399 -15.96 18.43 10.51
N SER A 400 -14.76 17.98 10.09
CA SER A 400 -13.49 18.11 10.86
C SER A 400 -13.57 17.60 12.30
N THR A 401 -14.37 16.57 12.55
CA THR A 401 -14.57 15.96 13.88
C THR A 401 -13.42 15.04 14.32
N GLY A 402 -12.49 14.74 13.40
CA GLY A 402 -11.47 13.69 13.59
C GLY A 402 -12.03 12.27 13.47
N VAL A 403 -13.29 12.13 13.06
CA VAL A 403 -13.97 10.86 12.78
C VAL A 403 -14.23 10.76 11.29
N THR A 404 -13.86 9.65 10.70
CA THR A 404 -14.15 9.32 9.31
C THR A 404 -15.32 8.35 9.27
N ALA A 405 -16.31 8.64 8.43
CA ALA A 405 -17.44 7.77 8.17
C ALA A 405 -17.25 7.02 6.84
N SER A 406 -17.75 5.80 6.80
CA SER A 406 -17.89 5.01 5.57
C SER A 406 -19.21 4.28 5.58
N LYS A 407 -19.67 3.87 4.41
CA LYS A 407 -20.87 3.05 4.24
C LYS A 407 -20.44 1.61 3.93
N ASN A 408 -20.96 0.66 4.68
CA ASN A 408 -20.78 -0.76 4.42
C ASN A 408 -21.66 -1.26 3.27
N ALA A 409 -21.39 -2.46 2.76
CA ALA A 409 -22.18 -3.06 1.68
C ALA A 409 -23.67 -3.30 2.06
N ASP A 410 -23.98 -3.44 3.33
CA ASP A 410 -25.33 -3.56 3.89
C ASP A 410 -26.01 -2.20 4.17
N ASN A 411 -25.43 -1.10 3.70
CA ASN A 411 -25.82 0.30 3.91
C ASN A 411 -25.76 0.78 5.38
N THR A 412 -25.15 0.02 6.29
CA THR A 412 -24.88 0.51 7.64
C THR A 412 -23.72 1.52 7.61
N LEU A 413 -23.69 2.43 8.60
CA LEU A 413 -22.59 3.37 8.76
C LEU A 413 -21.50 2.76 9.63
N ALA A 414 -20.25 2.92 9.23
CA ALA A 414 -19.10 2.64 10.06
C ALA A 414 -18.35 3.95 10.33
N LEU A 415 -18.10 4.22 11.61
CA LEU A 415 -17.28 5.34 12.05
C LEU A 415 -15.90 4.84 12.46
N PHE A 416 -14.90 5.56 12.05
CA PHE A 416 -13.50 5.25 12.31
C PHE A 416 -12.76 6.51 12.79
N SER A 417 -11.85 6.36 13.74
CA SER A 417 -10.90 7.40 14.13
C SER A 417 -9.59 6.75 14.56
N ASN A 418 -8.51 7.48 14.40
CA ASN A 418 -7.19 7.10 14.92
C ASN A 418 -7.02 7.44 16.41
N LYS A 419 -8.00 8.11 17.01
CA LYS A 419 -8.03 8.48 18.42
C LYS A 419 -9.37 8.06 19.02
N THR A 420 -9.41 7.93 20.33
CA THR A 420 -10.67 7.77 21.07
C THR A 420 -11.65 8.86 20.66
N PHE A 421 -12.87 8.48 20.34
CA PHE A 421 -13.94 9.41 19.96
C PHE A 421 -15.26 9.09 20.66
N THR A 422 -16.09 10.10 20.77
CA THR A 422 -17.42 10.00 21.36
C THR A 422 -18.49 10.20 20.31
N VAL A 423 -19.55 9.40 20.43
CA VAL A 423 -20.78 9.50 19.62
C VAL A 423 -21.94 9.78 20.55
N ALA A 424 -22.69 10.83 20.29
CA ALA A 424 -23.86 11.20 21.07
C ALA A 424 -24.97 11.76 20.15
N ASN A 425 -26.21 11.82 20.66
CA ASN A 425 -27.28 12.51 19.95
C ASN A 425 -26.99 14.00 19.82
N GLY A 426 -27.34 14.54 18.67
CA GLY A 426 -27.36 15.99 18.48
C GLY A 426 -28.62 16.65 19.05
N SER A 427 -28.80 17.93 18.77
CA SER A 427 -29.91 18.75 19.26
C SER A 427 -31.30 18.22 18.86
N ALA A 428 -31.40 17.48 17.74
CA ALA A 428 -32.64 16.85 17.29
C ALA A 428 -33.06 15.63 18.12
N GLY A 429 -32.16 15.01 18.90
CA GLY A 429 -32.43 13.88 19.78
C GLY A 429 -32.65 12.52 19.10
N THR A 430 -32.74 12.47 17.78
CA THR A 430 -33.10 11.27 17.00
C THR A 430 -31.96 10.74 16.12
N GLY A 431 -30.82 11.46 16.06
CA GLY A 431 -29.76 11.17 15.10
C GLY A 431 -29.15 9.78 15.23
N LEU A 432 -28.93 9.32 16.42
CA LEU A 432 -28.36 8.00 16.63
C LEU A 432 -29.28 6.90 16.11
N ALA A 433 -30.56 6.93 16.45
CA ALA A 433 -31.53 5.92 16.00
C ALA A 433 -31.66 5.93 14.46
N GLN A 434 -31.83 7.14 13.86
CA GLN A 434 -31.98 7.25 12.41
C GLN A 434 -30.76 6.80 11.60
N LEU A 435 -29.56 6.95 12.17
CA LEU A 435 -28.31 6.54 11.52
C LEU A 435 -27.85 5.13 11.97
N GLY A 436 -28.64 4.44 12.77
CA GLY A 436 -28.27 3.13 13.31
C GLY A 436 -27.07 3.16 14.27
N LEU A 437 -26.75 4.31 14.84
CA LEU A 437 -25.61 4.49 15.74
C LEU A 437 -26.05 4.36 17.20
N THR A 438 -25.09 4.04 18.07
CA THR A 438 -25.31 4.01 19.53
C THR A 438 -24.46 5.07 20.20
N ALA A 439 -24.99 5.68 21.28
CA ALA A 439 -24.18 6.58 22.11
C ALA A 439 -23.07 5.79 22.80
N ALA A 440 -21.83 6.10 22.49
CA ALA A 440 -20.69 5.39 23.02
C ALA A 440 -19.40 6.24 22.96
N THR A 441 -18.45 5.87 23.81
CA THR A 441 -17.06 6.28 23.66
C THR A 441 -16.28 5.10 23.08
N SER A 442 -15.81 5.24 21.85
CA SER A 442 -14.96 4.25 21.19
C SER A 442 -13.51 4.54 21.51
N THR A 443 -12.90 3.67 22.32
CA THR A 443 -11.50 3.83 22.73
C THR A 443 -10.57 3.34 21.62
N ALA A 444 -9.56 4.15 21.27
CA ALA A 444 -8.57 3.74 20.29
C ALA A 444 -7.65 2.66 20.86
N VAL A 445 -7.50 1.60 20.11
CA VAL A 445 -6.54 0.52 20.34
C VAL A 445 -5.41 0.67 19.32
N THR A 446 -4.15 0.55 19.77
CA THR A 446 -3.01 0.51 18.86
C THR A 446 -2.93 -0.86 18.22
N VAL A 447 -2.99 -0.90 16.92
CA VAL A 447 -2.87 -2.12 16.11
C VAL A 447 -1.54 -2.08 15.38
N GLU A 448 -0.71 -3.10 15.61
CA GLU A 448 0.53 -3.27 14.86
C GLU A 448 0.25 -3.93 13.51
N THR A 449 0.94 -3.48 12.49
CA THR A 449 0.83 -4.00 11.13
C THR A 449 2.19 -3.95 10.44
N THR A 450 2.27 -4.51 9.24
CA THR A 450 3.41 -4.36 8.35
C THR A 450 2.99 -3.63 7.08
N VAL A 451 3.95 -3.05 6.37
CA VAL A 451 3.67 -2.33 5.11
C VAL A 451 3.00 -3.24 4.08
N SER A 452 3.29 -4.55 4.10
CA SER A 452 2.69 -5.53 3.19
C SER A 452 1.18 -5.73 3.40
N ASN A 453 0.67 -5.46 4.60
CA ASN A 453 -0.74 -5.66 4.96
C ASN A 453 -1.59 -4.39 4.82
N LEU A 454 -0.99 -3.30 4.34
CA LEU A 454 -1.71 -2.04 4.17
C LEU A 454 -2.59 -2.07 2.92
N SER A 455 -3.76 -1.46 3.05
CA SER A 455 -4.72 -1.26 1.96
C SER A 455 -5.19 0.18 1.90
N ILE A 456 -5.50 0.66 0.70
CA ILE A 456 -6.04 2.00 0.48
C ILE A 456 -7.35 1.96 -0.32
N GLN A 457 -8.08 0.84 -0.27
CA GLN A 457 -9.33 0.64 -1.01
C GLN A 457 -10.52 1.40 -0.43
N ASP A 458 -10.45 1.82 0.82
CA ASP A 458 -11.45 2.67 1.46
C ASP A 458 -10.79 3.81 2.25
N ALA A 459 -11.58 4.84 2.58
CA ALA A 459 -11.06 6.03 3.26
C ALA A 459 -10.49 5.74 4.66
N ALA A 460 -11.08 4.78 5.38
CA ALA A 460 -10.62 4.41 6.73
C ALA A 460 -9.29 3.65 6.68
N SER A 461 -9.16 2.66 5.79
CA SER A 461 -7.90 1.94 5.58
C SER A 461 -6.81 2.84 5.02
N SER A 462 -7.16 3.82 4.17
CA SER A 462 -6.23 4.83 3.69
C SER A 462 -5.65 5.67 4.84
N GLN A 463 -6.48 6.13 5.78
CA GLN A 463 -6.03 6.88 6.96
C GLN A 463 -5.12 6.04 7.88
N ARG A 464 -5.45 4.75 8.06
CA ARG A 464 -4.60 3.80 8.80
C ARG A 464 -3.26 3.60 8.12
N SER A 465 -3.27 3.44 6.79
CA SER A 465 -2.06 3.28 5.98
C SER A 465 -1.15 4.50 6.08
N VAL A 466 -1.70 5.72 6.10
CA VAL A 466 -0.91 6.95 6.30
C VAL A 466 -0.14 6.90 7.63
N GLN A 467 -0.76 6.45 8.72
CA GLN A 467 -0.10 6.36 10.03
C GLN A 467 1.00 5.30 10.03
N ALA A 468 0.67 4.08 9.59
CA ALA A 468 1.64 2.99 9.54
C ALA A 468 2.83 3.29 8.62
N LEU A 469 2.60 4.00 7.50
CA LEU A 469 3.67 4.45 6.61
C LEU A 469 4.57 5.53 7.25
N ASN A 470 4.01 6.43 8.09
CA ASN A 470 4.84 7.38 8.84
C ASN A 470 5.80 6.65 9.79
N ASP A 471 5.31 5.62 10.50
CA ASP A 471 6.16 4.80 11.38
C ASP A 471 7.23 4.03 10.58
N ALA A 472 6.88 3.48 9.42
CA ALA A 472 7.81 2.81 8.54
C ALA A 472 8.91 3.75 8.00
N ILE A 473 8.54 4.97 7.61
CA ILE A 473 9.49 6.01 7.20
C ILE A 473 10.43 6.36 8.37
N GLN A 474 9.88 6.55 9.57
CA GLN A 474 10.68 6.85 10.77
C GLN A 474 11.65 5.71 11.10
N GLN A 475 11.28 4.45 10.90
CA GLN A 475 12.15 3.29 11.04
C GLN A 475 13.36 3.37 10.10
N ILE A 476 13.12 3.63 8.81
CA ILE A 476 14.21 3.77 7.84
C ILE A 476 15.08 4.98 8.17
N ASP A 477 14.50 6.12 8.52
CA ASP A 477 15.26 7.32 8.88
C ASP A 477 16.12 7.11 10.14
N SER A 478 15.61 6.39 11.13
CA SER A 478 16.38 5.97 12.31
C SER A 478 17.56 5.07 11.92
N GLN A 479 17.33 4.10 11.04
CA GLN A 479 18.39 3.20 10.55
C GLN A 479 19.44 3.97 9.72
N ARG A 480 19.01 4.92 8.87
CA ARG A 480 19.92 5.79 8.12
C ARG A 480 20.76 6.67 9.06
N SER A 481 20.15 7.22 10.10
CA SER A 481 20.88 8.00 11.12
C SER A 481 21.95 7.17 11.81
N GLN A 482 21.64 5.91 12.17
CA GLN A 482 22.60 4.97 12.74
C GLN A 482 23.75 4.68 11.76
N LEU A 483 23.44 4.45 10.47
CA LEU A 483 24.47 4.25 9.44
C LEU A 483 25.34 5.48 9.25
N GLY A 484 24.79 6.69 9.29
CA GLY A 484 25.55 7.94 9.24
C GLY A 484 26.52 8.04 10.42
N ALA A 485 26.07 7.69 11.63
CA ALA A 485 26.95 7.65 12.81
C ALA A 485 28.05 6.60 12.65
N VAL A 486 27.75 5.42 12.09
CA VAL A 486 28.72 4.36 11.82
C VAL A 486 29.75 4.82 10.78
N GLN A 487 29.33 5.46 9.68
CA GLN A 487 30.23 6.02 8.67
C GLN A 487 31.19 7.05 9.27
N ASN A 488 30.69 7.99 10.07
CA ASN A 488 31.53 8.97 10.76
C ASN A 488 32.54 8.30 11.69
N ARG A 489 32.11 7.27 12.41
CA ARG A 489 32.95 6.49 13.30
C ARG A 489 34.07 5.75 12.57
N PHE A 490 33.75 5.09 11.42
CA PHE A 490 34.76 4.49 10.57
C PHE A 490 35.74 5.53 9.99
N THR A 491 35.25 6.65 9.48
CA THR A 491 36.07 7.73 8.93
C THR A 491 37.06 8.27 9.97
N SER A 492 36.58 8.52 11.19
CA SER A 492 37.44 8.98 12.30
C SER A 492 38.47 7.89 12.68
N THR A 493 38.05 6.61 12.65
CA THR A 493 38.95 5.49 12.90
C THR A 493 40.01 5.37 11.82
N VAL A 494 39.67 5.49 10.54
CA VAL A 494 40.61 5.47 9.42
C VAL A 494 41.65 6.58 9.58
N ALA A 495 41.23 7.81 9.90
CA ALA A 495 42.15 8.93 10.12
C ALA A 495 43.11 8.65 11.29
N ASN A 496 42.61 8.10 12.39
CA ASN A 496 43.45 7.75 13.55
C ASN A 496 44.42 6.60 13.22
N LEU A 497 43.95 5.54 12.54
CA LEU A 497 44.79 4.41 12.11
C LEU A 497 45.89 4.84 11.14
N GLN A 498 45.58 5.75 10.22
CA GLN A 498 46.57 6.33 9.30
C GLN A 498 47.63 7.11 10.07
N SER A 499 47.26 7.93 11.03
CA SER A 499 48.20 8.68 11.88
C SER A 499 49.08 7.73 12.72
N ILE A 500 48.51 6.68 13.31
CA ILE A 500 49.27 5.66 14.04
C ILE A 500 50.22 4.91 13.09
N SER A 501 49.76 4.56 11.89
CA SER A 501 50.57 3.88 10.88
C SER A 501 51.76 4.74 10.41
N GLU A 502 51.53 6.03 10.20
CA GLU A 502 52.57 6.99 9.84
C GLU A 502 53.62 7.14 10.97
N ASN A 503 53.17 7.35 12.20
CA ASN A 503 54.06 7.44 13.37
C ASN A 503 54.85 6.15 13.60
N SER A 504 54.19 5.00 13.45
CA SER A 504 54.87 3.67 13.57
C SER A 504 55.89 3.44 12.45
N THR A 505 55.58 3.88 11.23
CA THR A 505 56.50 3.82 10.11
C THR A 505 57.70 4.75 10.34
N ALA A 506 57.48 6.00 10.80
CA ALA A 506 58.53 6.93 11.17
C ALA A 506 59.39 6.40 12.32
N ALA A 507 58.78 5.75 13.32
CA ALA A 507 59.54 5.12 14.42
C ALA A 507 60.37 3.95 13.92
N ARG A 508 59.84 3.10 13.02
CA ARG A 508 60.57 2.00 12.38
C ARG A 508 61.72 2.52 11.57
N SER A 509 61.52 3.56 10.76
CA SER A 509 62.57 4.20 9.96
C SER A 509 63.71 4.71 10.84
N ARG A 510 63.43 5.38 11.95
CA ARG A 510 64.48 5.84 12.91
C ARG A 510 65.29 4.70 13.49
N VAL A 511 64.69 3.52 13.68
CA VAL A 511 65.41 2.35 14.26
C VAL A 511 66.18 1.61 13.18
N GLN A 512 65.60 1.40 12.01
CA GLN A 512 66.08 0.44 11.02
C GLN A 512 66.81 1.07 9.82
N ASP A 513 66.40 2.29 9.40
CA ASP A 513 66.91 2.91 8.18
C ASP A 513 68.33 3.51 8.41
N ALA A 514 69.18 3.44 7.40
CA ALA A 514 70.51 4.07 7.41
C ALA A 514 70.44 5.54 6.97
N ASP A 515 71.12 6.42 7.73
CA ASP A 515 71.39 7.76 7.21
C ASP A 515 72.45 7.66 6.11
N PHE A 516 72.04 7.88 4.86
CA PHE A 516 72.89 7.75 3.68
C PHE A 516 74.09 8.69 3.71
N ALA A 517 73.96 9.88 4.24
CA ALA A 517 75.06 10.84 4.31
C ALA A 517 76.14 10.40 5.33
N SER A 518 75.69 9.94 6.52
CA SER A 518 76.59 9.41 7.54
C SER A 518 77.26 8.13 7.10
N GLU A 519 76.53 7.17 6.48
CA GLU A 519 77.06 5.92 6.04
C GLU A 519 78.05 6.05 4.85
N THR A 520 77.80 6.99 3.93
CA THR A 520 78.73 7.32 2.83
C THR A 520 80.04 7.96 3.35
N ALA A 521 79.96 8.82 4.36
CA ALA A 521 81.12 9.39 5.02
C ALA A 521 81.95 8.31 5.69
N GLU A 522 81.30 7.36 6.41
CA GLU A 522 81.97 6.21 7.04
C GLU A 522 82.57 5.27 5.99
N LEU A 523 81.85 4.98 4.89
CA LEU A 523 82.38 4.19 3.74
C LEU A 523 83.69 4.82 3.22
N THR A 524 83.70 6.12 2.93
CA THR A 524 84.84 6.82 2.42
C THR A 524 86.02 6.81 3.38
N LYS A 525 85.73 7.00 4.67
CA LYS A 525 86.72 6.88 5.75
C LYS A 525 87.34 5.48 5.80
N GLN A 526 86.51 4.42 5.75
CA GLN A 526 87.02 3.03 5.81
C GLN A 526 87.79 2.64 4.54
N GLN A 527 87.38 3.13 3.35
CA GLN A 527 88.16 3.00 2.10
C GLN A 527 89.53 3.65 2.23
N THR A 528 89.62 4.89 2.76
CA THR A 528 90.84 5.60 2.99
C THR A 528 91.77 4.91 3.99
N LEU A 529 91.17 4.39 5.09
CA LEU A 529 91.88 3.62 6.11
C LEU A 529 92.39 2.29 5.53
N GLN A 530 91.62 1.59 4.67
CA GLN A 530 92.07 0.39 3.99
C GLN A 530 93.28 0.65 3.06
N GLN A 531 93.22 1.72 2.26
CA GLN A 531 94.31 2.13 1.40
C GLN A 531 95.54 2.51 2.20
N ALA A 532 95.41 3.31 3.26
CA ALA A 532 96.46 3.69 4.18
C ALA A 532 97.09 2.48 4.86
N SER A 533 96.26 1.58 5.38
CA SER A 533 96.71 0.35 6.05
C SER A 533 97.48 -0.59 5.07
N THR A 534 97.03 -0.69 3.82
CA THR A 534 97.75 -1.44 2.78
C THR A 534 99.09 -0.87 2.50
N ALA A 535 99.24 0.47 2.37
CA ALA A 535 100.49 1.17 2.18
C ALA A 535 101.46 0.99 3.37
N ILE A 536 100.95 1.15 4.61
CA ILE A 536 101.70 0.93 5.83
C ILE A 536 102.09 -0.53 6.02
N LEU A 537 101.23 -1.52 5.63
CA LEU A 537 101.55 -2.94 5.66
C LEU A 537 102.77 -3.24 4.70
N SER A 538 102.77 -2.67 3.51
CA SER A 538 103.87 -2.77 2.55
C SER A 538 105.15 -2.22 3.17
N GLN A 539 105.09 -1.05 3.80
CA GLN A 539 106.20 -0.44 4.50
C GLN A 539 106.69 -1.23 5.74
N ALA A 540 105.77 -1.74 6.52
CA ALA A 540 106.10 -2.55 7.67
C ALA A 540 106.77 -3.89 7.31
N ASN A 541 106.37 -4.45 6.14
CA ASN A 541 107.03 -5.69 5.60
C ASN A 541 108.42 -5.47 5.03
N GLN A 542 108.75 -4.20 4.65
CA GLN A 542 110.11 -3.82 4.13
C GLN A 542 111.08 -3.57 5.29
N LEU A 543 110.67 -3.21 6.47
CA LEU A 543 111.51 -2.95 7.66
C LEU A 543 112.47 -4.14 8.03
N PRO A 544 112.00 -5.38 8.13
CA PRO A 544 112.89 -6.56 8.41
C PRO A 544 113.96 -6.78 7.30
N SER A 545 113.57 -6.54 6.03
CA SER A 545 114.44 -6.77 4.90
C SER A 545 115.62 -5.73 4.81
N SER A 546 115.32 -4.48 5.28
CA SER A 546 116.38 -3.44 5.40
C SER A 546 117.38 -3.74 6.55
N VAL A 547 116.88 -4.31 7.63
CA VAL A 547 117.73 -4.74 8.72
C VAL A 547 118.57 -5.96 8.34
N LEU A 548 118.04 -6.91 7.52
CA LEU A 548 118.77 -8.07 7.01
C LEU A 548 119.88 -7.57 6.01
N LYS A 549 119.65 -6.55 5.26
CA LYS A 549 120.67 -5.91 4.36
C LYS A 549 121.77 -5.20 5.11
N LEU A 550 121.55 -4.75 6.37
CA LEU A 550 122.56 -4.16 7.24
C LEU A 550 123.40 -5.21 7.99
N LEU A 551 122.96 -6.44 8.03
CA LEU A 551 123.61 -7.58 8.70
C LEU A 551 124.38 -8.49 7.73
N GLN A 552 124.26 -8.31 6.43
CA GLN A 552 125.08 -8.88 5.34
C GLN A 552 126.17 -7.93 4.95
#